data_f1d9b33cffbb0d5b09519a2f317dffb5
#
_entry.id   f1d9b33cffbb0d5b09519a2f317dffb5
#
_cell.length_a   1.000
_cell.length_b   1.000
_cell.length_c   1.000
_cell.angle_alpha   90.00
_cell.angle_beta   90.00
_cell.angle_gamma   90.00
#
_symmetry.space_group_name_H-M   'P 1'
#
loop_
_entity.id
_entity.type
_entity.pdbx_description
1 polymer ?
#
loop_
_entity_poly.entity_id
_entity_poly.type
_entity_poly.pdbx_seq_one_letter_code
_entity_poly.pdbx_strand_id
1 'polypeptide(L)'
;MSTEQYLYLTTIGRKTGLPREIEIWFVAFDGKYFILAEHREKAHWVKNIRANPRVRIRVGEQSFDATARVLDKEKDQSIYERAQKLEREKYGWGAGLPIEIAPAESAAT
;
A
#
# COMPACT_ATOMS: atom_id res chain seq x y z
N MET A 1 -9.98 -16.10 -2.55
CA MET A 1 -8.76 -15.82 -1.79
C MET A 1 -7.60 -15.59 -2.75
N SER A 2 -6.85 -14.54 -2.53
CA SER A 2 -5.77 -14.20 -3.43
C SER A 2 -4.53 -15.05 -3.13
N THR A 3 -3.93 -15.61 -4.19
CA THR A 3 -2.65 -16.30 -4.07
C THR A 3 -1.52 -15.42 -4.57
N GLU A 4 -1.82 -14.16 -4.88
CA GLU A 4 -0.81 -13.27 -5.42
C GLU A 4 0.24 -12.94 -4.36
N GLN A 5 1.50 -12.92 -4.79
CA GLN A 5 2.60 -12.58 -3.91
C GLN A 5 2.87 -11.08 -3.91
N TYR A 6 2.56 -10.40 -5.00
CA TYR A 6 2.93 -9.01 -5.21
C TYR A 6 1.75 -8.23 -5.74
N LEU A 7 1.72 -6.95 -5.41
CA LEU A 7 0.92 -6.01 -6.17
C LEU A 7 1.87 -5.00 -6.82
N TYR A 8 1.36 -4.31 -7.82
CA TYR A 8 2.10 -3.23 -8.46
C TYR A 8 1.44 -1.93 -8.06
N LEU A 9 2.22 -1.04 -7.47
CA LEU A 9 1.73 0.23 -6.97
C LEU A 9 2.27 1.34 -7.85
N THR A 10 1.38 2.16 -8.39
CA THR A 10 1.78 3.33 -9.17
C THR A 10 1.46 4.58 -8.36
N THR A 11 2.50 5.36 -8.08
CA THR A 11 2.35 6.68 -7.45
C THR A 11 2.71 7.73 -8.46
N ILE A 12 2.32 8.98 -8.18
CA ILE A 12 2.65 10.11 -9.04
C ILE A 12 3.88 10.79 -8.45
N GLY A 13 4.93 10.93 -9.26
CA GLY A 13 6.16 11.56 -8.82
C GLY A 13 5.89 12.99 -8.37
N ARG A 14 6.26 13.30 -7.13
CA ARG A 14 5.93 14.60 -6.53
C ARG A 14 6.67 15.76 -7.18
N LYS A 15 7.76 15.46 -7.89
CA LYS A 15 8.54 16.49 -8.55
C LYS A 15 8.31 16.54 -10.05
N THR A 16 8.03 15.39 -10.66
CA THR A 16 7.91 15.31 -12.12
C THR A 16 6.48 15.20 -12.60
N GLY A 17 5.55 14.77 -11.72
CA GLY A 17 4.19 14.48 -12.12
C GLY A 17 4.04 13.21 -12.94
N LEU A 18 5.10 12.44 -13.08
CA LEU A 18 5.07 11.22 -13.89
C LEU A 18 4.75 10.01 -13.03
N PRO A 19 4.05 9.02 -13.60
CA PRO A 19 3.74 7.80 -12.85
C PRO A 19 5.01 6.99 -12.57
N ARG A 20 5.06 6.41 -11.37
CA ARG A 20 6.16 5.55 -10.96
C ARG A 20 5.57 4.27 -10.41
N GLU A 21 5.94 3.14 -10.99
CA GLU A 21 5.41 1.85 -10.57
C GLU A 21 6.46 1.05 -9.83
N ILE A 22 6.05 0.41 -8.74
CA ILE A 22 6.91 -0.52 -8.00
C ILE A 22 6.16 -1.83 -7.80
N GLU A 23 6.91 -2.91 -7.66
CA GLU A 23 6.39 -4.22 -7.30
C GLU A 23 6.66 -4.42 -5.82
N ILE A 24 5.63 -4.80 -5.05
CA ILE A 24 5.79 -4.87 -3.61
C ILE A 24 4.89 -5.94 -3.00
N TRP A 25 5.35 -6.53 -1.91
CA TRP A 25 4.57 -7.48 -1.13
C TRP A 25 3.36 -6.79 -0.49
N PHE A 26 2.31 -7.56 -0.27
CA PHE A 26 1.11 -7.01 0.34
C PHE A 26 0.35 -8.06 1.13
N VAL A 27 -0.50 -7.59 2.03
CA VAL A 27 -1.55 -8.39 2.65
C VAL A 27 -2.85 -7.64 2.46
N ALA A 28 -3.96 -8.36 2.56
CA ALA A 28 -5.27 -7.77 2.38
C ALA A 28 -6.17 -8.18 3.53
N PHE A 29 -6.86 -7.21 4.10
CA PHE A 29 -7.90 -7.47 5.09
C PHE A 29 -8.82 -6.26 5.13
N ASP A 30 -10.05 -6.49 5.60
CA ASP A 30 -11.06 -5.43 5.74
C ASP A 30 -11.32 -4.68 4.42
N GLY A 31 -11.22 -5.40 3.29
CA GLY A 31 -11.48 -4.81 1.99
C GLY A 31 -10.40 -3.86 1.50
N LYS A 32 -9.24 -3.88 2.11
CA LYS A 32 -8.14 -2.99 1.77
C LYS A 32 -6.86 -3.77 1.61
N TYR A 33 -5.86 -3.12 1.02
CA TYR A 33 -4.55 -3.71 0.86
C TYR A 33 -3.56 -2.96 1.74
N PHE A 34 -2.57 -3.68 2.25
CA PHE A 34 -1.57 -3.10 3.13
C PHE A 34 -0.20 -3.51 2.65
N ILE A 35 0.69 -2.54 2.52
CA ILE A 35 2.06 -2.76 2.10
C ILE A 35 2.98 -2.14 3.15
N LEU A 36 4.22 -2.63 3.20
CA LEU A 36 5.19 -2.13 4.17
C LEU A 36 6.36 -1.49 3.43
N ALA A 37 6.71 -0.29 3.83
CA ALA A 37 7.87 0.39 3.28
C ALA A 37 9.10 0.03 4.10
N GLU A 38 10.03 -0.70 3.49
CA GLU A 38 11.25 -1.11 4.15
C GLU A 38 12.07 0.10 4.59
N HIS A 39 12.19 1.09 3.73
CA HIS A 39 12.95 2.30 4.04
C HIS A 39 12.09 3.37 4.67
N ARG A 40 10.89 2.99 5.08
CA ARG A 40 9.97 3.82 5.82
C ARG A 40 9.77 5.16 5.12
N GLU A 41 9.89 6.25 5.84
CA GLU A 41 9.56 7.55 5.30
C GLU A 41 10.62 8.07 4.33
N LYS A 42 11.76 7.40 4.22
CA LYS A 42 12.79 7.77 3.26
C LYS A 42 12.49 7.28 1.84
N ALA A 43 11.60 6.30 1.71
CA ALA A 43 11.25 5.77 0.39
C ALA A 43 10.60 6.85 -0.46
N HIS A 44 11.04 6.96 -1.70
CA HIS A 44 10.48 7.98 -2.61
C HIS A 44 8.99 7.81 -2.83
N TRP A 45 8.54 6.55 -2.96
CA TRP A 45 7.12 6.33 -3.20
C TRP A 45 6.27 6.69 -1.98
N VAL A 46 6.82 6.57 -0.76
CA VAL A 46 6.11 7.02 0.43
C VAL A 46 5.96 8.54 0.40
N LYS A 47 7.03 9.24 0.02
CA LYS A 47 6.98 10.69 -0.09
C LYS A 47 6.00 11.12 -1.17
N ASN A 48 5.95 10.37 -2.27
CA ASN A 48 4.98 10.65 -3.34
C ASN A 48 3.55 10.51 -2.83
N ILE A 49 3.29 9.48 -2.02
CA ILE A 49 1.96 9.26 -1.46
C ILE A 49 1.57 10.40 -0.52
N ARG A 50 2.51 10.87 0.30
CA ARG A 50 2.20 12.00 1.19
C ARG A 50 1.87 13.26 0.41
N ALA A 51 2.51 13.45 -0.74
CA ALA A 51 2.23 14.61 -1.58
C ALA A 51 0.94 14.43 -2.38
N ASN A 52 0.65 13.21 -2.80
CA ASN A 52 -0.55 12.90 -3.57
C ASN A 52 -1.01 11.49 -3.22
N PRO A 53 -2.09 11.37 -2.44
CA PRO A 53 -2.53 10.05 -1.97
C PRO A 53 -3.22 9.20 -3.04
N ARG A 54 -3.50 9.77 -4.20
CA ARG A 54 -4.12 8.99 -5.28
C ARG A 54 -3.09 8.06 -5.89
N VAL A 55 -3.45 6.78 -5.96
CA VAL A 55 -2.56 5.76 -6.50
C VAL A 55 -3.36 4.85 -7.40
N ARG A 56 -2.66 3.99 -8.12
CA ARG A 56 -3.28 2.94 -8.89
C ARG A 56 -2.59 1.64 -8.51
N ILE A 57 -3.36 0.58 -8.34
CA ILE A 57 -2.76 -0.72 -8.03
C ILE A 57 -3.22 -1.76 -9.04
N ARG A 58 -2.36 -2.75 -9.23
CA ARG A 58 -2.66 -3.91 -10.05
C ARG A 58 -2.35 -5.14 -9.24
N VAL A 59 -3.36 -5.99 -9.06
CA VAL A 59 -3.22 -7.24 -8.32
C VAL A 59 -3.75 -8.34 -9.23
N GLY A 60 -2.87 -9.28 -9.60
CA GLY A 60 -3.25 -10.27 -10.58
C GLY A 60 -3.59 -9.59 -11.90
N GLU A 61 -4.79 -9.82 -12.39
CA GLU A 61 -5.22 -9.23 -13.65
C GLU A 61 -6.12 -8.01 -13.47
N GLN A 62 -6.29 -7.58 -12.24
CA GLN A 62 -7.17 -6.45 -11.96
C GLN A 62 -6.37 -5.20 -11.66
N SER A 63 -6.77 -4.09 -12.27
CA SER A 63 -6.17 -2.77 -12.02
C SER A 63 -7.27 -1.82 -11.62
N PHE A 64 -7.00 -0.99 -10.64
CA PHE A 64 -7.99 -0.02 -10.20
C PHE A 64 -7.34 1.12 -9.44
N ASP A 65 -8.08 2.22 -9.35
CA ASP A 65 -7.64 3.39 -8.61
C ASP A 65 -7.87 3.17 -7.13
N ALA A 66 -7.03 3.82 -6.31
CA ALA A 66 -7.10 3.67 -4.88
C ALA A 66 -6.57 4.93 -4.20
N THR A 67 -6.77 5.00 -2.90
CA THR A 67 -6.22 6.05 -2.07
C THR A 67 -5.29 5.41 -1.06
N ALA A 68 -4.07 5.94 -0.95
CA ALA A 68 -3.07 5.42 -0.04
C ALA A 68 -2.92 6.34 1.16
N ARG A 69 -2.73 5.74 2.32
CA ARG A 69 -2.57 6.48 3.57
C ARG A 69 -1.45 5.85 4.37
N VAL A 70 -0.46 6.64 4.75
CA VAL A 70 0.61 6.19 5.62
C VAL A 70 0.04 6.08 7.02
N LEU A 71 0.15 4.90 7.63
CA LEU A 71 -0.43 4.68 8.95
C LEU A 71 0.43 5.30 10.03
N ASP A 72 -0.24 5.78 11.08
CA ASP A 72 0.41 6.36 12.24
C ASP A 72 0.44 5.31 13.35
N LYS A 73 1.61 5.09 13.94
CA LYS A 73 1.77 4.02 14.91
C LYS A 73 0.86 4.19 16.12
N GLU A 74 0.61 5.42 16.52
CA GLU A 74 -0.22 5.66 17.69
C GLU A 74 -1.69 5.76 17.35
N LYS A 75 -2.03 6.50 16.30
CA LYS A 75 -3.43 6.71 15.94
C LYS A 75 -4.05 5.48 15.31
N ASP A 76 -3.26 4.71 14.58
CA ASP A 76 -3.73 3.54 13.85
C ASP A 76 -3.16 2.25 14.42
N GLN A 77 -2.90 2.22 15.72
CA GLN A 77 -2.10 1.16 16.33
C GLN A 77 -2.56 -0.25 15.97
N SER A 78 -3.86 -0.50 16.08
CA SER A 78 -4.39 -1.83 15.83
C SER A 78 -4.16 -2.29 14.38
N ILE A 79 -4.46 -1.41 13.43
CA ILE A 79 -4.28 -1.72 12.00
C ILE A 79 -2.80 -1.81 11.67
N TYR A 80 -2.02 -0.92 12.23
CA TYR A 80 -0.57 -0.86 12.02
C TYR A 80 0.07 -2.19 12.41
N GLU A 81 -0.24 -2.67 13.62
CA GLU A 81 0.35 -3.90 14.12
C GLU A 81 -0.17 -5.11 13.37
N ARG A 82 -1.45 -5.08 12.98
CA ARG A 82 -2.02 -6.20 12.23
C ARG A 82 -1.38 -6.34 10.86
N ALA A 83 -1.15 -5.22 10.17
CA ALA A 83 -0.51 -5.26 8.87
C ALA A 83 0.90 -5.85 8.98
N GLN A 84 1.66 -5.41 9.97
CA GLN A 84 3.00 -5.93 10.18
C GLN A 84 2.98 -7.43 10.50
N LYS A 85 2.05 -7.84 11.36
CA LYS A 85 1.95 -9.23 11.75
C LYS A 85 1.62 -10.12 10.57
N LEU A 86 0.65 -9.70 9.76
CA LEU A 86 0.22 -10.51 8.63
C LEU A 86 1.30 -10.62 7.57
N GLU A 87 2.06 -9.53 7.33
CA GLU A 87 3.16 -9.62 6.39
C GLU A 87 4.28 -10.52 6.91
N ARG A 88 4.53 -10.46 8.21
CA ARG A 88 5.52 -11.35 8.81
C ARG A 88 5.12 -12.80 8.65
N GLU A 89 3.83 -13.09 8.83
CA GLU A 89 3.35 -14.45 8.67
C GLU A 89 3.39 -14.92 7.22
N LYS A 90 3.11 -14.03 6.29
CA LYS A 90 3.06 -14.39 4.88
C LYS A 90 4.44 -14.47 4.25
N TYR A 91 5.34 -13.56 4.60
CA TYR A 91 6.62 -13.40 3.92
C TYR A 91 7.84 -13.59 4.82
N GLY A 92 7.64 -13.68 6.13
CA GLY A 92 8.75 -13.79 7.05
C GLY A 92 9.37 -12.47 7.44
N TRP A 93 8.78 -11.35 7.04
CA TRP A 93 9.29 -10.01 7.34
C TRP A 93 8.14 -9.05 7.53
N GLY A 94 8.19 -8.24 8.56
CA GLY A 94 7.10 -7.34 8.87
C GLY A 94 7.54 -6.09 9.63
N ALA A 95 8.74 -5.57 9.36
CA ALA A 95 9.26 -4.46 10.13
C ALA A 95 9.11 -3.09 9.47
N GLY A 96 8.49 -3.02 8.29
CA GLY A 96 8.37 -1.77 7.56
C GLY A 96 7.25 -0.87 8.04
N LEU A 97 7.18 0.31 7.46
CA LEU A 97 6.12 1.28 7.72
C LEU A 97 4.88 0.88 6.94
N PRO A 98 3.75 0.63 7.60
CA PRO A 98 2.55 0.20 6.89
C PRO A 98 1.87 1.35 6.16
N ILE A 99 1.41 1.05 4.95
CA ILE A 99 0.58 1.96 4.16
C ILE A 99 -0.71 1.24 3.83
N GLU A 100 -1.83 1.89 4.11
CA GLU A 100 -3.15 1.38 3.82
C GLU A 100 -3.56 1.84 2.43
N ILE A 101 -4.02 0.91 1.60
CA ILE A 101 -4.49 1.22 0.25
C ILE A 101 -5.95 0.84 0.16
N ALA A 102 -6.80 1.86 0.10
CA ALA A 102 -8.23 1.66 0.04
C ALA A 102 -8.67 1.81 -1.42
N PRO A 103 -9.20 0.74 -2.03
CA PRO A 103 -9.69 0.86 -3.40
C PRO A 103 -10.69 1.98 -3.52
N ALA A 104 -10.63 2.71 -4.61
CA ALA A 104 -11.60 3.76 -4.87
C ALA A 104 -12.98 3.12 -4.87
N GLU A 105 -13.92 3.76 -4.18
CA GLU A 105 -15.23 3.22 -4.09
C GLU A 105 -15.87 3.21 -5.46
N SER A 106 -16.33 2.04 -5.85
CA SER A 106 -16.98 1.91 -7.14
C SER A 106 -18.38 2.47 -7.02
N ALA A 107 -18.67 3.44 -7.87
CA ALA A 107 -20.01 4.01 -7.87
C ALA A 107 -21.05 2.99 -8.26
N ALA A 108 -20.64 1.93 -8.91
CA ALA A 108 -21.57 0.92 -9.37
C ALA A 108 -22.03 0.00 -8.24
N THR A 109 -21.33 -0.04 -7.18
CA THR A 109 -21.71 -0.91 -6.08
C THR A 109 -22.84 -0.33 -5.30
#